data_c1e7648e432d98cf7e9939bdd7bb46bf
#
_entry.id   c1e7648e432d98cf7e9939bdd7bb46bf
#
_cell.length_a   1.000
_cell.length_b   1.000
_cell.length_c   1.000
_cell.angle_alpha   90.00
_cell.angle_beta   90.00
_cell.angle_gamma   90.00
#
_symmetry.space_group_name_H-M   'P 1'
#
loop_
_entity.id
_entity.type
_entity.pdbx_description
1 polymer ?
#
loop_
_entity_poly.entity_id
_entity_poly.type
_entity_poly.pdbx_seq_one_letter_code
_entity_poly.pdbx_strand_id
1 'polypeptide(L)'
;MQIKITPRTLGGTEFTAQPARLHLGAQNAEGVDRLVFQLPAEWAGCSVTLHIRHSDGTLAAPLVLDAAHSAPVGRSFTGWPAGQWMLAATDGSGYTAYTRPGRYDVYDILPTDGTEEEPSPSVYEQFIAQVSGQADAAMQAAQNSAASEASAARQAQAAADAAERAALNGSRAATSASRSESAALRAESFAPED
;
A
#
# COMPACT_ATOMS: atom_id res chain seq x y z
N MET A 1 -11.47 -10.58 -14.16
CA MET A 1 -12.52 -9.78 -14.90
C MET A 1 -12.45 -8.34 -14.41
N GLN A 2 -12.60 -7.35 -15.32
CA GLN A 2 -12.55 -5.93 -14.96
C GLN A 2 -13.97 -5.33 -14.93
N ILE A 3 -14.29 -4.59 -13.87
CA ILE A 3 -15.61 -4.02 -13.61
C ILE A 3 -15.45 -2.54 -13.33
N LYS A 4 -16.15 -1.69 -14.08
CA LYS A 4 -16.14 -0.25 -13.87
C LYS A 4 -17.36 0.16 -13.03
N ILE A 5 -17.12 0.89 -11.95
CA ILE A 5 -18.19 1.51 -11.17
C ILE A 5 -18.40 2.92 -11.71
N THR A 6 -19.59 3.15 -12.26
CA THR A 6 -19.96 4.44 -12.83
C THR A 6 -20.39 5.36 -11.69
N PRO A 7 -19.81 6.58 -11.59
CA PRO A 7 -20.22 7.57 -10.59
C PRO A 7 -21.69 7.98 -10.84
N ARG A 8 -22.27 8.54 -9.80
CA ARG A 8 -23.63 9.13 -9.90
C ARG A 8 -23.63 10.25 -10.94
N THR A 9 -24.62 10.25 -11.82
CA THR A 9 -24.87 11.41 -12.69
C THR A 9 -25.50 12.55 -11.89
N LEU A 10 -25.38 13.78 -12.38
CA LEU A 10 -26.02 14.94 -11.76
C LEU A 10 -27.52 14.67 -11.56
N GLY A 11 -27.99 14.64 -10.32
CA GLY A 11 -29.35 14.25 -9.95
C GLY A 11 -29.59 12.73 -9.79
N GLY A 12 -28.61 11.88 -10.08
CA GLY A 12 -28.64 10.44 -9.80
C GLY A 12 -28.26 10.13 -8.36
N THR A 13 -28.86 9.10 -7.77
CA THR A 13 -28.59 8.67 -6.39
C THR A 13 -27.81 7.34 -6.35
N GLU A 14 -27.56 6.72 -7.49
CA GLU A 14 -27.06 5.35 -7.55
C GLU A 14 -25.72 5.24 -8.27
N PHE A 15 -24.81 4.48 -7.68
CA PHE A 15 -23.63 3.96 -8.36
C PHE A 15 -23.98 2.66 -9.08
N THR A 16 -23.56 2.51 -10.34
CA THR A 16 -23.82 1.32 -11.14
C THR A 16 -22.55 0.65 -11.58
N ALA A 17 -22.59 -0.67 -11.68
CA ALA A 17 -21.46 -1.48 -12.15
C ALA A 17 -21.61 -1.84 -13.65
N GLN A 18 -20.51 -1.86 -14.38
CA GLN A 18 -20.44 -2.31 -15.77
C GLN A 18 -19.27 -3.31 -15.93
N PRO A 19 -19.58 -4.56 -16.29
CA PRO A 19 -20.91 -5.16 -16.45
C PRO A 19 -21.62 -5.35 -15.10
N ALA A 20 -22.96 -5.20 -15.10
CA ALA A 20 -23.80 -5.46 -13.93
C ALA A 20 -24.09 -6.96 -13.75
N ARG A 21 -23.96 -7.76 -14.82
CA ARG A 21 -24.05 -9.21 -14.78
C ARG A 21 -22.69 -9.82 -15.03
N LEU A 22 -22.29 -10.73 -14.14
CA LEU A 22 -21.02 -11.45 -14.19
C LEU A 22 -21.30 -12.90 -14.56
N HIS A 23 -20.53 -13.42 -15.51
CA HIS A 23 -20.47 -14.86 -15.82
C HIS A 23 -19.17 -15.36 -15.21
N LEU A 24 -19.29 -16.07 -14.10
CA LEU A 24 -18.15 -16.55 -13.31
C LEU A 24 -17.97 -18.03 -13.59
N GLY A 25 -16.85 -18.45 -14.06
CA GLY A 25 -16.41 -19.80 -14.32
C GLY A 25 -17.32 -20.98 -13.92
N ALA A 26 -16.70 -22.09 -13.55
CA ALA A 26 -17.41 -23.32 -13.18
C ALA A 26 -17.85 -23.32 -11.71
N GLN A 27 -18.92 -24.07 -11.42
CA GLN A 27 -19.34 -24.30 -10.05
C GLN A 27 -18.21 -24.90 -9.22
N ASN A 28 -18.08 -24.47 -7.97
CA ASN A 28 -17.02 -24.84 -7.02
C ASN A 28 -15.59 -24.51 -7.45
N ALA A 29 -15.40 -23.72 -8.54
CA ALA A 29 -14.06 -23.24 -8.89
C ALA A 29 -13.52 -22.29 -7.80
N GLU A 30 -12.24 -22.41 -7.47
CA GLU A 30 -11.55 -21.62 -6.46
C GLU A 30 -10.23 -21.10 -7.02
N GLY A 31 -9.93 -19.80 -6.80
CA GLY A 31 -8.64 -19.22 -7.15
C GLY A 31 -8.35 -19.06 -8.65
N VAL A 32 -9.34 -19.32 -9.52
CA VAL A 32 -9.16 -19.25 -10.99
C VAL A 32 -9.27 -17.81 -11.48
N ASP A 33 -10.20 -17.04 -10.92
CA ASP A 33 -10.53 -15.69 -11.38
C ASP A 33 -10.39 -14.65 -10.27
N ARG A 34 -10.22 -13.39 -10.69
CA ARG A 34 -10.29 -12.20 -9.82
C ARG A 34 -11.21 -11.16 -10.45
N LEU A 35 -11.97 -10.51 -9.59
CA LEU A 35 -12.71 -9.30 -9.96
C LEU A 35 -11.80 -8.10 -9.64
N VAL A 36 -11.64 -7.21 -10.59
CA VAL A 36 -10.86 -5.96 -10.43
C VAL A 36 -11.81 -4.80 -10.68
N PHE A 37 -11.93 -3.89 -9.72
CA PHE A 37 -12.88 -2.81 -9.75
C PHE A 37 -12.19 -1.47 -10.05
N GLN A 38 -12.68 -0.76 -11.05
CA GLN A 38 -12.36 0.64 -11.27
C GLN A 38 -13.36 1.48 -10.47
N LEU A 39 -12.90 2.01 -9.34
CA LEU A 39 -13.73 2.78 -8.43
C LEU A 39 -13.87 4.23 -8.89
N PRO A 40 -15.00 4.91 -8.61
CA PRO A 40 -15.17 6.33 -8.89
C PRO A 40 -14.29 7.17 -7.97
N ALA A 41 -13.91 8.36 -8.42
CA ALA A 41 -13.09 9.29 -7.62
C ALA A 41 -13.71 9.66 -6.27
N GLU A 42 -15.05 9.65 -6.18
CA GLU A 42 -15.80 9.90 -4.95
C GLU A 42 -15.50 8.89 -3.83
N TRP A 43 -14.99 7.69 -4.18
CA TRP A 43 -14.64 6.63 -3.23
C TRP A 43 -13.14 6.59 -2.90
N ALA A 44 -12.40 7.63 -3.29
CA ALA A 44 -10.98 7.73 -2.95
C ALA A 44 -10.81 7.78 -1.42
N GLY A 45 -9.99 6.88 -0.88
CA GLY A 45 -9.77 6.77 0.56
C GLY A 45 -10.84 5.99 1.34
N CYS A 46 -11.91 5.52 0.69
CA CYS A 46 -12.90 4.67 1.32
C CYS A 46 -12.39 3.21 1.43
N SER A 47 -12.82 2.54 2.48
CA SER A 47 -12.78 1.08 2.55
C SER A 47 -13.96 0.53 1.74
N VAL A 48 -13.67 -0.39 0.81
CA VAL A 48 -14.70 -0.94 -0.07
C VAL A 48 -14.86 -2.43 0.19
N THR A 49 -16.11 -2.86 0.40
CA THR A 49 -16.47 -4.26 0.65
C THR A 49 -17.39 -4.78 -0.45
N LEU A 50 -17.17 -6.02 -0.83
CA LEU A 50 -18.00 -6.78 -1.76
C LEU A 50 -18.98 -7.66 -0.98
N HIS A 51 -20.26 -7.46 -1.22
CA HIS A 51 -21.34 -8.22 -0.61
C HIS A 51 -21.96 -9.15 -1.64
N ILE A 52 -22.28 -10.36 -1.24
CA ILE A 52 -22.83 -11.42 -2.10
C ILE A 52 -24.07 -11.99 -1.44
N ARG A 53 -25.13 -12.13 -2.21
CA ARG A 53 -26.35 -12.84 -1.85
C ARG A 53 -26.55 -13.97 -2.83
N HIS A 54 -26.64 -15.18 -2.33
CA HIS A 54 -26.82 -16.39 -3.13
C HIS A 54 -28.24 -16.55 -3.64
N SER A 55 -28.45 -17.47 -4.57
CA SER A 55 -29.76 -17.75 -5.16
C SER A 55 -30.80 -18.29 -4.15
N ASP A 56 -30.35 -18.93 -3.08
CA ASP A 56 -31.18 -19.39 -1.97
C ASP A 56 -31.54 -18.29 -0.95
N GLY A 57 -31.01 -17.07 -1.14
CA GLY A 57 -31.21 -15.93 -0.27
C GLY A 57 -30.17 -15.79 0.86
N THR A 58 -29.30 -16.76 1.05
CA THR A 58 -28.22 -16.67 2.04
C THR A 58 -27.20 -15.60 1.68
N LEU A 59 -26.53 -15.05 2.68
CA LEU A 59 -25.50 -14.02 2.48
C LEU A 59 -24.12 -14.64 2.73
N ALA A 60 -23.19 -14.42 1.81
CA ALA A 60 -21.79 -14.70 2.08
C ALA A 60 -21.20 -13.69 3.05
N ALA A 61 -20.12 -14.06 3.71
CA ALA A 61 -19.30 -13.11 4.45
C ALA A 61 -18.80 -12.00 3.50
N PRO A 62 -18.93 -10.71 3.86
CA PRO A 62 -18.42 -9.61 3.03
C PRO A 62 -16.92 -9.74 2.79
N LEU A 63 -16.45 -9.43 1.58
CA LEU A 63 -15.05 -9.45 1.21
C LEU A 63 -14.54 -8.01 1.13
N VAL A 64 -13.48 -7.69 1.86
CA VAL A 64 -12.79 -6.39 1.73
C VAL A 64 -11.94 -6.42 0.46
N LEU A 65 -12.06 -5.39 -0.38
CA LEU A 65 -11.19 -5.27 -1.55
C LEU A 65 -9.73 -5.00 -1.12
N ASP A 66 -8.79 -5.61 -1.81
CA ASP A 66 -7.37 -5.35 -1.60
C ASP A 66 -6.93 -3.96 -2.10
N ALA A 67 -5.66 -3.61 -1.90
CA ALA A 67 -5.09 -2.33 -2.34
C ALA A 67 -5.15 -2.11 -3.87
N ALA A 68 -5.29 -3.18 -4.66
CA ALA A 68 -5.52 -3.11 -6.10
C ALA A 68 -7.02 -3.05 -6.46
N HIS A 69 -7.89 -2.81 -5.48
CA HIS A 69 -9.35 -2.83 -5.60
C HIS A 69 -9.85 -4.14 -6.21
N SER A 70 -9.30 -5.26 -5.77
CA SER A 70 -9.66 -6.56 -6.31
C SER A 70 -10.14 -7.54 -5.24
N ALA A 71 -10.92 -8.52 -5.67
CA ALA A 71 -11.36 -9.64 -4.85
C ALA A 71 -11.20 -10.96 -5.62
N PRO A 72 -10.79 -12.05 -4.97
CA PRO A 72 -10.77 -13.36 -5.61
C PRO A 72 -12.20 -13.84 -5.87
N VAL A 73 -12.39 -14.57 -6.96
CA VAL A 73 -13.58 -15.35 -7.20
C VAL A 73 -13.37 -16.73 -6.60
N GLY A 74 -14.04 -16.99 -5.50
CA GLY A 74 -13.95 -18.25 -4.79
C GLY A 74 -15.35 -18.83 -4.54
N ARG A 75 -15.43 -19.82 -3.68
CA ARG A 75 -16.68 -20.53 -3.37
C ARG A 75 -17.79 -19.65 -2.80
N SER A 76 -17.46 -18.48 -2.27
CA SER A 76 -18.46 -17.45 -1.93
C SER A 76 -19.32 -17.02 -3.12
N PHE A 77 -18.82 -17.17 -4.35
CA PHE A 77 -19.55 -17.01 -5.59
C PHE A 77 -19.92 -18.37 -6.20
N THR A 78 -18.90 -19.18 -6.43
CA THR A 78 -19.01 -20.37 -7.29
C THR A 78 -19.67 -21.56 -6.61
N GLY A 79 -19.85 -21.53 -5.29
CA GLY A 79 -20.61 -22.56 -4.55
C GLY A 79 -22.12 -22.58 -4.85
N TRP A 80 -22.63 -21.54 -5.50
CA TRP A 80 -24.05 -21.41 -5.89
C TRP A 80 -24.17 -21.11 -7.39
N PRO A 81 -25.21 -21.61 -8.06
CA PRO A 81 -25.36 -21.45 -9.50
C PRO A 81 -25.59 -20.01 -9.94
N ALA A 82 -26.10 -19.16 -9.04
CA ALA A 82 -26.36 -17.75 -9.32
C ALA A 82 -26.53 -16.94 -8.03
N GLY A 83 -26.56 -15.61 -8.18
CA GLY A 83 -26.86 -14.72 -7.06
C GLY A 83 -26.78 -13.25 -7.45
N GLN A 84 -26.66 -12.42 -6.44
CA GLN A 84 -26.49 -10.98 -6.55
C GLN A 84 -25.24 -10.53 -5.83
N TRP A 85 -24.68 -9.42 -6.27
CA TRP A 85 -23.53 -8.81 -5.66
C TRP A 85 -23.66 -7.29 -5.65
N MET A 86 -23.01 -6.62 -4.70
CA MET A 86 -22.89 -5.17 -4.66
C MET A 86 -21.61 -4.77 -3.93
N LEU A 87 -21.18 -3.55 -4.17
CA LEU A 87 -20.13 -2.92 -3.37
C LEU A 87 -20.73 -1.95 -2.35
N ALA A 88 -20.11 -1.89 -1.19
CA ALA A 88 -20.32 -0.85 -0.19
C ALA A 88 -19.00 -0.12 0.03
N ALA A 89 -19.02 1.21 -0.01
CA ALA A 89 -17.89 2.07 0.27
C ALA A 89 -18.17 2.86 1.55
N THR A 90 -17.23 2.84 2.50
CA THR A 90 -17.34 3.55 3.78
C THR A 90 -16.04 4.28 4.07
N ASP A 91 -16.14 5.44 4.69
CA ASP A 91 -15.00 6.15 5.29
C ASP A 91 -15.17 6.25 6.80
N GLY A 92 -14.14 6.69 7.49
CA GLY A 92 -14.18 6.87 8.94
C GLY A 92 -15.00 8.10 9.41
N SER A 93 -15.53 8.92 8.48
CA SER A 93 -16.25 10.17 8.77
C SER A 93 -17.77 10.01 8.72
N GLY A 94 -18.28 8.81 8.39
CA GLY A 94 -19.69 8.50 8.28
C GLY A 94 -20.23 8.47 6.84
N TYR A 95 -19.37 8.64 5.83
CA TYR A 95 -19.77 8.42 4.45
C TYR A 95 -20.04 6.92 4.20
N THR A 96 -21.19 6.62 3.64
CA THR A 96 -21.57 5.26 3.23
C THR A 96 -22.29 5.31 1.91
N ALA A 97 -21.80 4.57 0.93
CA ALA A 97 -22.38 4.48 -0.41
C ALA A 97 -22.43 3.04 -0.90
N TYR A 98 -23.40 2.74 -1.77
CA TYR A 98 -23.62 1.41 -2.29
C TYR A 98 -23.76 1.47 -3.81
N THR A 99 -23.29 0.41 -4.49
CA THR A 99 -23.70 0.19 -5.87
C THR A 99 -25.12 -0.39 -5.92
N ARG A 100 -25.80 -0.17 -7.04
CA ARG A 100 -26.97 -0.97 -7.37
C ARG A 100 -26.55 -2.45 -7.43
N PRO A 101 -27.36 -3.39 -6.90
CA PRO A 101 -27.05 -4.82 -6.98
C PRO A 101 -26.94 -5.29 -8.43
N GLY A 102 -25.82 -5.92 -8.74
CA GLY A 102 -25.61 -6.69 -9.95
C GLY A 102 -26.01 -8.14 -9.76
N ARG A 103 -25.95 -8.92 -10.83
CA ARG A 103 -26.21 -10.36 -10.82
C ARG A 103 -24.96 -11.13 -11.20
N TYR A 104 -24.85 -12.37 -10.76
CA TYR A 104 -23.86 -13.30 -11.28
C TYR A 104 -24.48 -14.67 -11.54
N ASP A 105 -23.87 -15.43 -12.40
CA ASP A 105 -24.18 -16.82 -12.68
C ASP A 105 -22.90 -17.62 -12.90
N VAL A 106 -22.99 -18.90 -12.60
CA VAL A 106 -21.90 -19.89 -12.67
C VAL A 106 -22.44 -21.05 -13.50
N TYR A 107 -21.63 -21.59 -14.39
CA TYR A 107 -22.08 -22.77 -15.15
C TYR A 107 -21.86 -24.06 -14.36
N ASP A 108 -22.78 -24.99 -14.56
CA ASP A 108 -22.78 -26.29 -13.91
C ASP A 108 -21.60 -27.15 -14.38
N ILE A 109 -21.13 -28.04 -13.54
CA ILE A 109 -20.06 -29.00 -13.84
C ILE A 109 -20.57 -30.43 -13.61
N LEU A 110 -19.90 -31.38 -14.22
CA LEU A 110 -20.12 -32.78 -13.89
C LEU A 110 -19.73 -33.03 -12.43
N PRO A 111 -20.49 -33.85 -11.68
CA PRO A 111 -20.14 -34.18 -10.30
C PRO A 111 -18.70 -34.69 -10.22
N THR A 112 -17.92 -34.10 -9.37
CA THR A 112 -16.57 -34.57 -9.01
C THR A 112 -16.66 -35.13 -7.60
N ASP A 113 -16.08 -36.27 -7.34
CA ASP A 113 -16.07 -36.91 -6.02
C ASP A 113 -15.17 -36.17 -4.99
N GLY A 114 -15.00 -34.86 -5.17
CA GLY A 114 -14.22 -34.01 -4.28
C GLY A 114 -14.88 -33.87 -2.92
N THR A 115 -14.13 -34.08 -1.88
CA THR A 115 -14.54 -33.74 -0.50
C THR A 115 -14.81 -32.24 -0.40
N GLU A 116 -15.82 -31.87 0.34
CA GLU A 116 -16.07 -30.46 0.69
C GLU A 116 -14.81 -29.88 1.37
N GLU A 117 -14.20 -28.87 0.74
CA GLU A 117 -13.13 -28.14 1.39
C GLU A 117 -13.69 -27.15 2.40
N GLU A 118 -12.89 -26.90 3.44
CA GLU A 118 -13.26 -25.97 4.50
C GLU A 118 -13.66 -24.59 3.96
N PRO A 119 -14.59 -23.90 4.59
CA PRO A 119 -15.04 -22.59 4.16
C PRO A 119 -13.87 -21.58 4.14
N SER A 120 -13.90 -20.69 3.18
CA SER A 120 -12.95 -19.57 3.10
C SER A 120 -12.81 -18.84 4.45
N PRO A 121 -11.63 -18.31 4.78
CA PRO A 121 -11.43 -17.58 6.02
C PRO A 121 -12.53 -16.56 6.27
N SER A 122 -13.00 -16.49 7.51
CA SER A 122 -14.03 -15.52 7.90
C SER A 122 -13.58 -14.09 7.61
N VAL A 123 -14.52 -13.16 7.48
CA VAL A 123 -14.19 -11.71 7.33
C VAL A 123 -13.29 -11.24 8.45
N TYR A 124 -13.47 -11.80 9.64
CA TYR A 124 -12.63 -11.48 10.79
C TYR A 124 -11.19 -11.94 10.58
N GLU A 125 -10.96 -13.15 10.08
CA GLU A 125 -9.61 -13.67 9.78
C GLU A 125 -8.95 -12.89 8.64
N GLN A 126 -9.71 -12.52 7.60
CA GLN A 126 -9.22 -11.66 6.52
C GLN A 126 -8.85 -10.26 7.04
N PHE A 127 -9.68 -9.70 7.91
CA PHE A 127 -9.41 -8.41 8.55
C PHE A 127 -8.17 -8.47 9.43
N ILE A 128 -8.04 -9.51 10.27
CA ILE A 128 -6.86 -9.71 11.11
C ILE A 128 -5.60 -9.86 10.26
N ALA A 129 -5.63 -10.65 9.18
CA ALA A 129 -4.50 -10.82 8.27
C ALA A 129 -4.10 -9.49 7.60
N GLN A 130 -5.08 -8.69 7.18
CA GLN A 130 -4.83 -7.38 6.58
C GLN A 130 -4.25 -6.38 7.59
N VAL A 131 -4.81 -6.33 8.81
CA VAL A 131 -4.29 -5.44 9.88
C VAL A 131 -2.90 -5.86 10.30
N SER A 132 -2.64 -7.17 10.44
CA SER A 132 -1.30 -7.69 10.75
C SER A 132 -0.29 -7.31 9.67
N GLY A 133 -0.63 -7.50 8.39
CA GLY A 133 0.23 -7.11 7.28
C GLY A 133 0.53 -5.60 7.23
N GLN A 134 -0.45 -4.76 7.55
CA GLN A 134 -0.24 -3.31 7.66
C GLN A 134 0.63 -2.94 8.87
N ALA A 135 0.46 -3.61 10.00
CA ALA A 135 1.28 -3.41 11.19
C ALA A 135 2.74 -3.80 10.93
N ASP A 136 2.97 -4.93 10.27
CA ASP A 136 4.31 -5.39 9.89
C ASP A 136 4.99 -4.41 8.92
N ALA A 137 4.26 -3.92 7.91
CA ALA A 137 4.76 -2.90 6.99
C ALA A 137 5.11 -1.58 7.69
N ALA A 138 4.27 -1.14 8.65
CA ALA A 138 4.53 0.05 9.44
C ALA A 138 5.76 -0.13 10.35
N MET A 139 5.92 -1.27 11.00
CA MET A 139 7.11 -1.60 11.79
C MET A 139 8.38 -1.61 10.93
N GLN A 140 8.32 -2.21 9.74
CA GLN A 140 9.46 -2.22 8.82
C GLN A 140 9.83 -0.80 8.36
N ALA A 141 8.85 0.04 8.06
CA ALA A 141 9.07 1.43 7.68
C ALA A 141 9.69 2.22 8.82
N ALA A 142 9.24 2.03 10.07
CA ALA A 142 9.82 2.66 11.25
C ALA A 142 11.27 2.23 11.50
N GLN A 143 11.59 0.94 11.34
CA GLN A 143 12.96 0.44 11.46
C GLN A 143 13.88 1.04 10.38
N ASN A 144 13.42 1.12 9.13
CA ASN A 144 14.17 1.72 8.04
C ASN A 144 14.42 3.23 8.28
N SER A 145 13.43 3.94 8.82
CA SER A 145 13.57 5.35 9.20
C SER A 145 14.62 5.53 10.29
N ALA A 146 14.56 4.73 11.37
CA ALA A 146 15.53 4.77 12.46
C ALA A 146 16.96 4.45 11.96
N ALA A 147 17.12 3.48 11.06
CA ALA A 147 18.41 3.15 10.46
C ALA A 147 18.96 4.32 9.61
N SER A 148 18.09 5.00 8.87
CA SER A 148 18.44 6.18 8.08
C SER A 148 18.86 7.35 8.96
N GLU A 149 18.14 7.61 10.03
CA GLU A 149 18.50 8.65 11.03
C GLU A 149 19.85 8.37 11.68
N ALA A 150 20.10 7.12 12.11
CA ALA A 150 21.37 6.73 12.67
C ALA A 150 22.55 6.86 11.68
N SER A 151 22.28 6.64 10.39
CA SER A 151 23.28 6.85 9.33
C SER A 151 23.56 8.34 9.12
N ALA A 152 22.52 9.17 9.07
CA ALA A 152 22.65 10.62 8.93
C ALA A 152 23.40 11.24 10.13
N ALA A 153 23.11 10.79 11.35
CA ALA A 153 23.82 11.25 12.54
C ALA A 153 25.33 10.91 12.50
N ARG A 154 25.68 9.70 12.05
CA ARG A 154 27.08 9.31 11.86
C ARG A 154 27.81 10.15 10.80
N GLN A 155 27.13 10.46 9.71
CA GLN A 155 27.69 11.32 8.66
C GLN A 155 27.87 12.76 9.15
N ALA A 156 26.92 13.29 9.90
CA ALA A 156 27.03 14.62 10.50
C ALA A 156 28.22 14.70 11.48
N GLN A 157 28.40 13.69 12.33
CA GLN A 157 29.56 13.62 13.24
C GLN A 157 30.88 13.55 12.47
N ALA A 158 30.97 12.70 11.45
CA ALA A 158 32.17 12.60 10.63
C ALA A 158 32.50 13.93 9.90
N ALA A 159 31.50 14.66 9.45
CA ALA A 159 31.66 15.98 8.86
C ALA A 159 32.15 17.02 9.87
N ALA A 160 31.62 17.01 11.11
CA ALA A 160 32.09 17.87 12.19
C ALA A 160 33.54 17.59 12.55
N ASP A 161 33.94 16.33 12.71
CA ASP A 161 35.30 15.91 12.99
C ASP A 161 36.27 16.33 11.86
N ALA A 162 35.84 16.24 10.62
CA ALA A 162 36.62 16.68 9.46
C ALA A 162 36.80 18.21 9.45
N ALA A 163 35.78 18.96 9.79
CA ALA A 163 35.83 20.42 9.89
C ALA A 163 36.81 20.88 11.01
N GLU A 164 36.75 20.22 12.17
CA GLU A 164 37.68 20.50 13.28
C GLU A 164 39.13 20.24 12.88
N ARG A 165 39.44 19.10 12.23
CA ARG A 165 40.77 18.78 11.71
C ARG A 165 41.22 19.82 10.66
N ALA A 166 40.34 20.27 9.80
CA ALA A 166 40.67 21.31 8.82
C ALA A 166 41.04 22.64 9.51
N ALA A 167 40.29 23.04 10.53
CA ALA A 167 40.57 24.24 11.32
C ALA A 167 41.91 24.16 12.04
N LEU A 168 42.22 23.01 12.67
CA LEU A 168 43.52 22.76 13.30
C LEU A 168 44.68 22.81 12.29
N ASN A 169 44.53 22.25 11.13
CA ASN A 169 45.53 22.28 10.07
C ASN A 169 45.74 23.71 9.56
N GLY A 170 44.63 24.47 9.39
CA GLY A 170 44.68 25.88 9.02
C GLY A 170 45.46 26.72 10.02
N SER A 171 45.22 26.55 11.32
CA SER A 171 45.94 27.27 12.37
C SER A 171 47.44 26.90 12.44
N ARG A 172 47.78 25.63 12.23
CA ARG A 172 49.21 25.18 12.13
C ARG A 172 49.90 25.77 10.92
N ALA A 173 49.24 25.83 9.78
CA ALA A 173 49.79 26.43 8.57
C ALA A 173 50.02 27.94 8.77
N ALA A 174 49.09 28.67 9.38
CA ALA A 174 49.25 30.08 9.71
C ALA A 174 50.45 30.31 10.65
N THR A 175 50.59 29.49 11.69
CA THR A 175 51.72 29.56 12.61
C THR A 175 53.07 29.28 11.90
N SER A 176 53.08 28.32 10.97
CA SER A 176 54.27 28.02 10.16
C SER A 176 54.62 29.19 9.23
N ALA A 177 53.64 29.80 8.60
CA ALA A 177 53.85 30.97 7.75
C ALA A 177 54.47 32.17 8.52
N SER A 178 53.89 32.48 9.70
CA SER A 178 54.43 33.54 10.59
C SER A 178 55.87 33.29 11.05
N ARG A 179 56.21 32.01 11.32
CA ARG A 179 57.61 31.66 11.65
C ARG A 179 58.57 31.84 10.47
N SER A 180 58.10 31.47 9.27
CA SER A 180 58.86 31.65 8.03
C SER A 180 59.13 33.13 7.72
N GLU A 181 58.11 33.97 7.87
CA GLU A 181 58.24 35.42 7.72
C GLU A 181 59.23 36.02 8.74
N SER A 182 59.10 35.60 10.02
CA SER A 182 60.02 36.06 11.07
C SER A 182 61.46 35.62 10.82
N ALA A 183 61.65 34.45 10.23
CA ALA A 183 62.98 33.96 9.88
C ALA A 183 63.55 34.77 8.65
N ALA A 184 62.74 35.08 7.69
CA ALA A 184 63.12 35.90 6.51
C ALA A 184 63.55 37.32 6.95
N LEU A 185 62.75 37.98 7.76
CA LEU A 185 63.09 39.30 8.32
C LEU A 185 64.40 39.30 9.13
N ARG A 186 64.65 38.26 9.90
CA ARG A 186 65.95 38.13 10.56
C ARG A 186 67.11 37.95 9.60
N ALA A 187 66.91 37.15 8.55
CA ALA A 187 67.94 36.96 7.55
C ALA A 187 68.32 38.28 6.81
N GLU A 188 67.31 39.09 6.49
CA GLU A 188 67.50 40.43 5.90
C GLU A 188 68.26 41.36 6.85
N SER A 189 68.03 41.30 8.16
CA SER A 189 68.71 42.16 9.14
C SER A 189 70.19 41.82 9.34
N PHE A 190 70.65 40.67 8.85
CA PHE A 190 72.04 40.27 8.87
C PHE A 190 72.74 40.34 7.51
N ALA A 191 72.07 40.83 6.47
CA ALA A 191 72.76 41.09 5.22
C ALA A 191 73.71 42.25 5.36
N PRO A 192 74.95 42.13 4.95
CA PRO A 192 75.89 43.23 5.01
C PRO A 192 75.49 44.32 4.02
N GLU A 193 75.56 45.61 4.46
CA GLU A 193 75.39 46.76 3.57
C GLU A 193 76.66 46.82 2.71
N ASP A 194 76.51 46.64 1.36
CA ASP A 194 77.55 46.88 0.36
C ASP A 194 77.74 48.38 0.12
#